data_96053085268d42582ac4f1a1ccb54528
#
_entry.id   96053085268d42582ac4f1a1ccb54528
#
_cell.length_a   1.000
_cell.length_b   1.000
_cell.length_c   1.000
_cell.angle_alpha   90.00
_cell.angle_beta   90.00
_cell.angle_gamma   90.00
#
_symmetry.space_group_name_H-M   'P 1'
#
loop_
_entity.id
_entity.type
_entity.pdbx_description
1 polymer ?
#
loop_
_entity_poly.entity_id
_entity_poly.type
_entity_poly.pdbx_seq_one_letter_code
_entity_poly.pdbx_strand_id
1 'polypeptide(L)'
;MKTSYLKPLLPLRDIVIFPSMVIPLFVGREKSIKALQEVMKTDKSIVLVTQKNSEVDDPEEKDLYQFGCLSKVLQLLKLPDGTVKVLVEGEKRIKILKHQEIGTKEYLNCEVEIVEDMNVSKDLEQLANGLVKKFERLQVLNKKDFNDGSNSLKNVKNPIQIANNISSNLNIQIFEKQELLEIIDLKKRLEKIHSLIEKETSVLTVEKKIRGRVKNQMEKTQREYYL
;
A
#
# COMPACT_ATOMS: atom_id res chain seq x y z
N MET A 1 -24.52 1.07 -17.55
CA MET A 1 -24.71 1.29 -16.11
C MET A 1 -23.45 0.83 -15.41
N LYS A 2 -22.80 1.66 -14.60
CA LYS A 2 -21.70 1.22 -13.73
C LYS A 2 -22.29 0.34 -12.64
N THR A 3 -21.75 -0.84 -12.46
CA THR A 3 -22.20 -1.77 -11.44
C THR A 3 -21.62 -1.35 -10.10
N SER A 4 -22.49 -1.06 -9.14
CA SER A 4 -22.09 -0.80 -7.77
C SER A 4 -22.26 -2.04 -6.89
N TYR A 5 -21.44 -2.16 -5.86
CA TYR A 5 -21.46 -3.28 -4.93
C TYR A 5 -21.55 -2.77 -3.50
N LEU A 6 -22.44 -3.39 -2.73
CA LEU A 6 -22.50 -3.15 -1.29
C LEU A 6 -21.59 -4.14 -0.58
N LYS A 7 -20.63 -3.63 0.19
CA LYS A 7 -19.62 -4.46 0.86
C LYS A 7 -19.32 -3.95 2.27
N PRO A 8 -19.01 -4.85 3.21
CA PRO A 8 -18.41 -4.46 4.48
C PRO A 8 -17.08 -3.75 4.27
N LEU A 9 -16.81 -2.76 5.13
CA LEU A 9 -15.63 -1.91 5.09
C LEU A 9 -14.82 -2.07 6.36
N LEU A 10 -13.51 -2.19 6.20
CA LEU A 10 -12.54 -2.22 7.29
C LEU A 10 -11.56 -1.06 7.13
N PRO A 11 -11.58 -0.07 8.05
CA PRO A 11 -10.63 1.02 8.06
C PRO A 11 -9.23 0.55 8.48
N LEU A 12 -8.21 1.00 7.76
CA LEU A 12 -6.80 0.74 8.06
C LEU A 12 -6.13 2.02 8.58
N ARG A 13 -5.29 1.90 9.62
CA ARG A 13 -4.65 3.06 10.25
C ARG A 13 -3.52 3.65 9.41
N ASP A 14 -2.60 2.80 8.95
CA ASP A 14 -1.28 3.20 8.48
C ASP A 14 -0.77 2.40 7.28
N ILE A 15 -1.68 1.78 6.53
CA ILE A 15 -1.33 1.01 5.35
C ILE A 15 -2.32 1.27 4.21
N VAL A 16 -1.81 1.37 3.00
CA VAL A 16 -2.59 1.45 1.76
C VAL A 16 -2.48 0.12 1.02
N ILE A 17 -3.61 -0.49 0.72
CA ILE A 17 -3.67 -1.76 -0.01
C ILE A 17 -3.82 -1.50 -1.51
N PHE A 18 -2.91 -2.09 -2.27
CA PHE A 18 -2.94 -2.08 -3.74
C PHE A 18 -3.43 -3.43 -4.28
N PRO A 19 -4.00 -3.47 -5.50
CA PRO A 19 -4.27 -4.73 -6.18
C PRO A 19 -3.03 -5.61 -6.27
N SER A 20 -3.22 -6.92 -6.12
CA SER A 20 -2.18 -7.98 -6.09
C SER A 20 -1.28 -8.00 -4.84
N MET A 21 -1.51 -7.11 -3.88
CA MET A 21 -0.79 -7.09 -2.62
C MET A 21 -1.34 -8.16 -1.68
N VAL A 22 -0.48 -9.03 -1.15
CA VAL A 22 -0.84 -10.03 -0.14
C VAL A 22 -0.13 -9.66 1.16
N ILE A 23 -0.91 -9.45 2.22
CA ILE A 23 -0.36 -8.95 3.49
C ILE A 23 -1.16 -9.46 4.70
N PRO A 24 -0.48 -9.78 5.82
CA PRO A 24 -1.14 -9.99 7.09
C PRO A 24 -1.52 -8.66 7.74
N LEU A 25 -2.74 -8.59 8.28
CA LEU A 25 -3.24 -7.47 9.06
C LEU A 25 -3.59 -7.95 10.47
N PHE A 26 -3.33 -7.11 11.47
CA PHE A 26 -3.74 -7.33 12.85
C PHE A 26 -4.93 -6.43 13.17
N VAL A 27 -6.07 -7.01 13.49
CA VAL A 27 -7.35 -6.31 13.67
C VAL A 27 -7.83 -6.47 15.11
N GLY A 28 -7.94 -5.35 15.82
CA GLY A 28 -8.36 -5.32 17.21
C GLY A 28 -9.68 -4.58 17.47
N ARG A 29 -10.12 -3.73 16.54
CA ARG A 29 -11.38 -2.98 16.69
C ARG A 29 -12.58 -3.89 16.55
N GLU A 30 -13.53 -3.76 17.47
CA GLU A 30 -14.74 -4.60 17.51
C GLU A 30 -15.55 -4.54 16.20
N LYS A 31 -15.79 -3.34 15.67
CA LYS A 31 -16.49 -3.14 14.40
C LYS A 31 -15.78 -3.84 13.23
N SER A 32 -14.45 -3.77 13.19
CA SER A 32 -13.63 -4.42 12.15
C SER A 32 -13.66 -5.94 12.27
N ILE A 33 -13.60 -6.47 13.47
CA ILE A 33 -13.72 -7.92 13.73
C ILE A 33 -15.09 -8.43 13.29
N LYS A 34 -16.17 -7.71 13.60
CA LYS A 34 -17.53 -8.05 13.16
C LYS A 34 -17.67 -8.02 11.64
N ALA A 35 -17.07 -7.04 10.95
CA ALA A 35 -17.04 -6.99 9.50
C ALA A 35 -16.34 -8.22 8.90
N LEU A 36 -15.20 -8.63 9.46
CA LEU A 36 -14.48 -9.83 9.04
C LEU A 36 -15.29 -11.10 9.27
N GLN A 37 -15.95 -11.23 10.41
CA GLN A 37 -16.82 -12.37 10.72
C GLN A 37 -17.97 -12.49 9.72
N GLU A 38 -18.53 -11.37 9.30
CA GLU A 38 -19.62 -11.35 8.33
C GLU A 38 -19.15 -11.79 6.93
N VAL A 39 -18.02 -11.26 6.45
CA VAL A 39 -17.51 -11.64 5.13
C VAL A 39 -17.05 -13.09 5.07
N MET A 40 -16.59 -13.67 6.17
CA MET A 40 -16.23 -15.08 6.22
C MET A 40 -17.41 -16.03 6.05
N LYS A 41 -18.64 -15.57 6.30
CA LYS A 41 -19.89 -16.31 6.06
C LYS A 41 -20.39 -16.20 4.61
N THR A 42 -19.83 -15.28 3.84
CA THR A 42 -20.27 -14.95 2.49
C THR A 42 -19.15 -15.23 1.47
N ASP A 43 -18.80 -14.27 0.64
CA ASP A 43 -17.83 -14.40 -0.45
C ASP A 43 -16.39 -14.06 -0.02
N LYS A 44 -16.15 -13.81 1.25
CA LYS A 44 -14.86 -13.39 1.83
C LYS A 44 -14.29 -12.10 1.24
N SER A 45 -15.15 -11.25 0.69
CA SER A 45 -14.78 -10.02 0.01
C SER A 45 -15.06 -8.82 0.92
N ILE A 46 -14.04 -7.99 1.14
CA ILE A 46 -14.09 -6.84 2.03
C ILE A 46 -13.42 -5.62 1.38
N VAL A 47 -13.94 -4.43 1.68
CA VAL A 47 -13.32 -3.17 1.26
C VAL A 47 -12.32 -2.72 2.32
N LEU A 48 -11.07 -2.51 1.91
CA LEU A 48 -10.00 -1.98 2.74
C LEU A 48 -9.72 -0.54 2.34
N VAL A 49 -9.88 0.38 3.27
CA VAL A 49 -9.69 1.82 3.07
C VAL A 49 -8.83 2.39 4.18
N THR A 50 -7.90 3.26 3.81
CA THR A 50 -6.98 3.89 4.75
C THR A 50 -7.61 5.10 5.42
N GLN A 51 -7.31 5.31 6.69
CA GLN A 51 -7.67 6.52 7.44
C GLN A 51 -6.77 7.67 7.04
N LYS A 52 -7.33 8.90 7.01
CA LYS A 52 -6.57 10.13 6.81
C LYS A 52 -5.68 10.46 8.00
N ASN A 53 -6.13 10.11 9.21
CA ASN A 53 -5.37 10.22 10.44
C ASN A 53 -5.41 8.88 11.19
N SER A 54 -4.23 8.29 11.41
CA SER A 54 -4.06 7.00 12.09
C SER A 54 -4.43 7.01 13.57
N GLU A 55 -4.48 8.20 14.20
CA GLU A 55 -4.79 8.34 15.63
C GLU A 55 -6.28 8.24 15.95
N VAL A 56 -7.16 8.31 14.93
CA VAL A 56 -8.59 8.19 15.15
C VAL A 56 -8.96 6.75 15.45
N ASP A 57 -9.48 6.50 16.65
CA ASP A 57 -9.81 5.13 17.09
C ASP A 57 -11.11 4.60 16.49
N ASP A 58 -12.13 5.43 16.37
CA ASP A 58 -13.42 5.09 15.75
C ASP A 58 -13.67 6.00 14.56
N PRO A 59 -13.10 5.69 13.38
CA PRO A 59 -13.17 6.55 12.21
C PRO A 59 -14.57 6.57 11.61
N GLU A 60 -15.02 7.78 11.29
CA GLU A 60 -16.23 8.05 10.54
C GLU A 60 -15.93 8.22 9.05
N GLU A 61 -16.95 8.42 8.21
CA GLU A 61 -16.82 8.65 6.77
C GLU A 61 -15.80 9.75 6.42
N LYS A 62 -15.84 10.88 7.12
CA LYS A 62 -14.93 12.02 6.92
C LYS A 62 -13.46 11.71 7.16
N ASP A 63 -13.20 10.70 8.01
CA ASP A 63 -11.86 10.29 8.42
C ASP A 63 -11.21 9.30 7.45
N LEU A 64 -11.96 8.81 6.46
CA LEU A 64 -11.54 7.83 5.49
C LEU A 64 -11.26 8.46 4.12
N TYR A 65 -10.31 7.87 3.40
CA TYR A 65 -10.15 8.18 1.98
C TYR A 65 -11.29 7.59 1.16
N GLN A 66 -11.54 8.15 -0.03
CA GLN A 66 -12.60 7.65 -0.92
C GLN A 66 -12.17 6.48 -1.79
N PHE A 67 -10.87 6.34 -2.05
CA PHE A 67 -10.32 5.23 -2.81
C PHE A 67 -9.73 4.19 -1.87
N GLY A 68 -9.96 2.94 -2.21
CA GLY A 68 -9.45 1.80 -1.50
C GLY A 68 -9.30 0.59 -2.40
N CYS A 69 -9.24 -0.58 -1.80
CA CYS A 69 -9.09 -1.83 -2.50
C CYS A 69 -10.15 -2.84 -2.05
N LEU A 70 -10.90 -3.38 -3.01
CA LEU A 70 -11.69 -4.58 -2.79
C LEU A 70 -10.71 -5.73 -2.66
N SER A 71 -10.80 -6.45 -1.55
CA SER A 71 -9.81 -7.46 -1.16
C SER A 71 -10.48 -8.73 -0.73
N LYS A 72 -9.77 -9.84 -0.87
CA LYS A 72 -10.23 -11.16 -0.43
C LYS A 72 -9.53 -11.57 0.86
N VAL A 73 -10.30 -12.09 1.81
CA VAL A 73 -9.75 -12.71 3.01
C VAL A 73 -9.33 -14.13 2.69
N LEU A 74 -8.01 -14.39 2.76
CA LEU A 74 -7.43 -15.71 2.46
C LEU A 74 -7.42 -16.60 3.70
N GLN A 75 -7.10 -16.01 4.86
CA GLN A 75 -7.00 -16.73 6.13
C GLN A 75 -7.35 -15.80 7.29
N LEU A 76 -7.99 -16.34 8.31
CA LEU A 76 -8.33 -15.63 9.54
C LEU A 76 -7.96 -16.49 10.74
N LEU A 77 -7.17 -15.93 11.66
CA LEU A 77 -6.75 -16.56 12.90
C LEU A 77 -7.10 -15.66 14.09
N LYS A 78 -7.88 -16.21 15.04
CA LYS A 78 -8.16 -15.53 16.32
C LYS A 78 -6.99 -15.75 17.27
N LEU A 79 -6.48 -14.67 17.84
CA LEU A 79 -5.40 -14.69 18.83
C LEU A 79 -5.95 -14.73 20.26
N PRO A 80 -5.15 -15.22 21.25
CA PRO A 80 -5.61 -15.34 22.64
C PRO A 80 -6.00 -14.03 23.31
N ASP A 81 -5.45 -12.91 22.86
CA ASP A 81 -5.75 -11.56 23.37
C ASP A 81 -7.05 -10.95 22.80
N GLY A 82 -7.77 -11.70 21.96
CA GLY A 82 -9.00 -11.25 21.31
C GLY A 82 -8.78 -10.53 19.98
N THR A 83 -7.54 -10.21 19.59
CA THR A 83 -7.23 -9.69 18.26
C THR A 83 -7.33 -10.76 17.18
N VAL A 84 -7.47 -10.34 15.93
CA VAL A 84 -7.58 -11.23 14.79
C VAL A 84 -6.43 -10.93 13.83
N LYS A 85 -5.65 -11.95 13.48
CA LYS A 85 -4.70 -11.92 12.39
C LYS A 85 -5.39 -12.38 11.12
N VAL A 86 -5.38 -11.56 10.08
CA VAL A 86 -6.02 -11.86 8.81
C VAL A 86 -5.04 -11.70 7.67
N LEU A 87 -4.99 -12.68 6.78
CA LEU A 87 -4.25 -12.59 5.53
C LEU A 87 -5.21 -12.13 4.44
N VAL A 88 -4.89 -11.02 3.79
CA VAL A 88 -5.72 -10.42 2.75
C VAL A 88 -4.96 -10.30 1.44
N GLU A 89 -5.68 -10.38 0.33
CA GLU A 89 -5.19 -10.13 -1.02
C GLU A 89 -5.99 -9.00 -1.64
N GLY A 90 -5.31 -7.93 -2.04
CA GLY A 90 -5.93 -6.86 -2.81
C GLY A 90 -6.29 -7.34 -4.22
N GLU A 91 -7.53 -7.15 -4.62
CA GLU A 91 -7.99 -7.60 -5.94
C GLU A 91 -8.21 -6.44 -6.91
N LYS A 92 -9.02 -5.47 -6.51
CA LYS A 92 -9.44 -4.37 -7.41
C LYS A 92 -9.47 -3.03 -6.70
N ARG A 93 -9.01 -2.00 -7.41
CA ARG A 93 -9.20 -0.62 -6.95
C ARG A 93 -10.68 -0.28 -6.97
N ILE A 94 -11.13 0.39 -5.93
CA ILE A 94 -12.51 0.86 -5.81
C ILE A 94 -12.55 2.33 -5.42
N LYS A 95 -13.68 2.94 -5.73
CA LYS A 95 -14.09 4.23 -5.19
C LYS A 95 -15.36 4.05 -4.39
N ILE A 96 -15.39 4.61 -3.19
CA ILE A 96 -16.58 4.65 -2.34
C ILE A 96 -17.54 5.70 -2.91
N LEU A 97 -18.76 5.28 -3.21
CA LEU A 97 -19.84 6.13 -3.68
C LEU A 97 -20.66 6.67 -2.52
N LYS A 98 -20.91 5.80 -1.53
CA LYS A 98 -21.72 6.12 -0.38
C LYS A 98 -21.38 5.20 0.78
N HIS A 99 -21.26 5.78 1.98
CA HIS A 99 -21.27 5.01 3.21
C HIS A 99 -22.70 4.70 3.60
N GLN A 100 -22.95 3.48 4.08
CA GLN A 100 -24.28 3.08 4.52
C GLN A 100 -24.22 2.70 5.99
N GLU A 101 -24.98 3.41 6.79
CA GLU A 101 -25.40 2.94 8.09
C GLU A 101 -26.58 1.98 7.87
N ILE A 102 -26.31 0.68 7.87
CA ILE A 102 -27.39 -0.30 7.76
C ILE A 102 -27.85 -0.66 9.17
N GLY A 103 -28.80 0.10 9.69
CA GLY A 103 -29.60 -0.21 10.88
C GLY A 103 -28.79 -0.69 12.09
N THR A 104 -29.12 -1.84 12.64
CA THR A 104 -28.50 -2.45 13.81
C THR A 104 -27.15 -3.15 13.53
N LYS A 105 -26.57 -3.04 12.31
CA LYS A 105 -25.31 -3.68 12.02
C LYS A 105 -24.15 -2.96 12.69
N GLU A 106 -23.40 -3.69 13.45
CA GLU A 106 -22.31 -3.23 14.31
C GLU A 106 -20.98 -3.09 13.56
N TYR A 107 -21.00 -2.90 12.24
CA TYR A 107 -19.84 -2.68 11.38
C TYR A 107 -20.14 -1.74 10.22
N LEU A 108 -19.09 -1.16 9.63
CA LEU A 108 -19.21 -0.22 8.53
C LEU A 108 -19.51 -0.94 7.21
N ASN A 109 -20.37 -0.35 6.39
CA ASN A 109 -20.67 -0.78 5.03
C ASN A 109 -20.53 0.39 4.06
N CYS A 110 -20.24 0.08 2.82
CA CYS A 110 -20.18 1.07 1.75
C CYS A 110 -20.66 0.51 0.43
N GLU A 111 -21.18 1.38 -0.39
CA GLU A 111 -21.43 1.15 -1.80
C GLU A 111 -20.21 1.61 -2.58
N VAL A 112 -19.66 0.74 -3.42
CA VAL A 112 -18.42 0.99 -4.17
C VAL A 112 -18.59 0.72 -5.65
N GLU A 113 -17.84 1.44 -6.46
CA GLU A 113 -17.61 1.11 -7.88
C GLU A 113 -16.17 0.64 -8.09
N ILE A 114 -15.98 -0.29 -9.02
CA ILE A 114 -14.64 -0.71 -9.46
C ILE A 114 -14.08 0.37 -10.37
N VAL A 115 -12.81 0.73 -10.14
CA VAL A 115 -12.10 1.74 -10.91
C VAL A 115 -11.01 1.07 -11.73
N GLU A 116 -11.23 1.02 -13.05
CA GLU A 116 -10.25 0.48 -13.99
C GLU A 116 -9.18 1.52 -14.34
N ASP A 117 -8.00 1.03 -14.71
CA ASP A 117 -6.92 1.88 -15.19
C ASP A 117 -7.24 2.45 -16.58
N MET A 118 -6.91 3.72 -16.79
CA MET A 118 -7.08 4.43 -18.05
C MET A 118 -5.75 4.59 -18.79
N ASN A 119 -5.84 4.81 -20.11
CA ASN A 119 -4.69 5.07 -20.98
C ASN A 119 -3.63 3.96 -20.96
N VAL A 120 -4.07 2.72 -20.85
CA VAL A 120 -3.18 1.54 -20.92
C VAL A 120 -2.78 1.31 -22.36
N SER A 121 -1.49 1.47 -22.66
CA SER A 121 -0.90 1.26 -23.99
C SER A 121 0.36 0.41 -23.92
N LYS A 122 0.74 -0.20 -25.04
CA LYS A 122 1.96 -1.03 -25.12
C LYS A 122 3.24 -0.22 -24.85
N ASP A 123 3.24 1.05 -25.21
CA ASP A 123 4.41 1.94 -25.01
C ASP A 123 4.76 2.09 -23.52
N LEU A 124 3.79 1.90 -22.62
CA LEU A 124 4.01 1.95 -21.18
C LEU A 124 4.77 0.74 -20.63
N GLU A 125 4.88 -0.35 -21.38
CA GLU A 125 5.67 -1.52 -20.96
C GLU A 125 7.16 -1.15 -20.83
N GLN A 126 7.68 -0.36 -21.78
CA GLN A 126 9.07 0.09 -21.72
C GLN A 126 9.33 1.03 -20.56
N LEU A 127 8.41 1.96 -20.32
CA LEU A 127 8.47 2.87 -19.17
C LEU A 127 8.44 2.10 -17.85
N ALA A 128 7.51 1.16 -17.70
CA ALA A 128 7.39 0.33 -16.53
C ALA A 128 8.65 -0.53 -16.28
N ASN A 129 9.21 -1.15 -17.31
CA ASN A 129 10.46 -1.92 -17.22
C ASN A 129 11.65 -1.03 -16.81
N GLY A 130 11.68 0.21 -17.28
CA GLY A 130 12.68 1.19 -16.85
C GLY A 130 12.57 1.50 -15.35
N LEU A 131 11.34 1.62 -14.85
CA LEU A 131 11.07 1.82 -13.41
C LEU A 131 11.48 0.62 -12.55
N VAL A 132 11.30 -0.60 -13.04
CA VAL A 132 11.76 -1.80 -12.30
C VAL A 132 13.26 -1.71 -12.02
N LYS A 133 14.07 -1.38 -13.01
CA LYS A 133 15.53 -1.24 -12.85
C LYS A 133 15.91 -0.13 -11.85
N LYS A 134 15.21 0.99 -11.89
CA LYS A 134 15.44 2.09 -10.93
C LYS A 134 15.01 1.70 -9.51
N PHE A 135 13.90 1.02 -9.39
CA PHE A 135 13.41 0.52 -8.11
C PHE A 135 14.36 -0.53 -7.51
N GLU A 136 14.88 -1.47 -8.30
CA GLU A 136 15.88 -2.43 -7.85
C GLU A 136 17.14 -1.74 -7.31
N ARG A 137 17.62 -0.69 -7.98
CA ARG A 137 18.76 0.12 -7.49
C ARG A 137 18.43 0.80 -6.15
N LEU A 138 17.22 1.33 -6.01
CA LEU A 138 16.75 1.93 -4.76
C LEU A 138 16.71 0.91 -3.62
N GLN A 139 16.25 -0.31 -3.89
CA GLN A 139 16.22 -1.39 -2.88
C GLN A 139 17.63 -1.74 -2.40
N VAL A 140 18.62 -1.80 -3.29
CA VAL A 140 20.03 -2.00 -2.93
C VAL A 140 20.54 -0.88 -2.02
N LEU A 141 20.21 0.38 -2.32
CA LEU A 141 20.59 1.53 -1.47
C LEU A 141 19.96 1.46 -0.08
N ASN A 142 18.74 0.96 0.00
CA ASN A 142 18.01 0.76 1.26
C ASN A 142 18.50 -0.42 2.09
N LYS A 143 19.47 -1.21 1.60
CA LYS A 143 19.97 -2.45 2.23
C LYS A 143 18.84 -3.45 2.54
N LYS A 144 17.76 -3.41 1.79
CA LYS A 144 16.73 -4.45 1.88
C LYS A 144 17.25 -5.68 1.17
N ASP A 145 17.43 -6.76 1.93
CA ASP A 145 17.86 -8.05 1.39
C ASP A 145 16.82 -8.53 0.36
N PHE A 146 17.31 -8.87 -0.83
CA PHE A 146 16.49 -9.42 -1.92
C PHE A 146 15.86 -10.79 -1.61
N ASN A 147 16.11 -11.33 -0.40
CA ASN A 147 15.75 -12.69 -0.02
C ASN A 147 14.33 -12.86 0.54
N ASP A 148 13.64 -11.78 0.85
CA ASP A 148 12.23 -11.87 1.24
C ASP A 148 11.38 -12.01 -0.02
N GLY A 149 10.98 -13.24 -0.33
CA GLY A 149 10.11 -13.78 -1.39
C GLY A 149 9.11 -12.89 -2.16
N SER A 150 9.19 -11.58 -2.02
CA SER A 150 8.40 -10.57 -2.73
C SER A 150 8.95 -10.23 -4.13
N ASN A 151 9.94 -10.96 -4.63
CA ASN A 151 10.92 -10.44 -5.55
C ASN A 151 10.97 -11.03 -6.89
N SER A 152 9.93 -10.98 -7.60
CA SER A 152 10.18 -11.19 -9.01
C SER A 152 9.34 -10.28 -9.90
N LEU A 153 9.58 -8.98 -9.77
CA LEU A 153 9.25 -8.04 -10.83
C LEU A 153 9.98 -8.37 -12.14
N LYS A 154 11.07 -9.15 -12.09
CA LYS A 154 11.86 -9.58 -13.26
C LYS A 154 11.03 -10.33 -14.31
N ASN A 155 9.98 -11.01 -13.89
CA ASN A 155 9.10 -11.77 -14.78
C ASN A 155 7.74 -11.11 -15.02
N VAL A 156 7.48 -9.96 -14.39
CA VAL A 156 6.23 -9.22 -14.55
C VAL A 156 6.35 -8.27 -15.73
N LYS A 157 5.52 -8.48 -16.75
CA LYS A 157 5.48 -7.64 -17.97
C LYS A 157 4.34 -6.63 -17.95
N ASN A 158 3.31 -6.87 -17.16
CA ASN A 158 2.12 -6.02 -17.11
C ASN A 158 2.44 -4.70 -16.38
N PRO A 159 2.34 -3.53 -17.04
CA PRO A 159 2.69 -2.24 -16.44
C PRO A 159 1.79 -1.86 -15.26
N ILE A 160 0.53 -2.32 -15.22
CA ILE A 160 -0.36 -2.10 -14.08
C ILE A 160 0.16 -2.85 -12.84
N GLN A 161 0.53 -4.12 -13.01
CA GLN A 161 1.07 -4.94 -11.93
C GLN A 161 2.41 -4.37 -11.42
N ILE A 162 3.27 -3.92 -12.32
CA ILE A 162 4.53 -3.26 -11.97
C ILE A 162 4.26 -2.00 -11.14
N ALA A 163 3.35 -1.13 -11.61
CA ALA A 163 2.98 0.09 -10.90
C ALA A 163 2.44 -0.21 -9.49
N ASN A 164 1.54 -1.16 -9.35
CA ASN A 164 0.96 -1.55 -8.06
C ASN A 164 2.03 -2.13 -7.11
N ASN A 165 2.90 -3.00 -7.62
CA ASN A 165 3.96 -3.61 -6.82
C ASN A 165 4.98 -2.57 -6.33
N ILE A 166 5.47 -1.71 -7.20
CA ILE A 166 6.41 -0.65 -6.81
C ILE A 166 5.75 0.28 -5.79
N SER A 167 4.52 0.73 -6.05
CA SER A 167 3.78 1.64 -5.16
C SER A 167 3.62 1.07 -3.74
N SER A 168 3.31 -0.23 -3.63
CA SER A 168 3.16 -0.88 -2.33
C SER A 168 4.47 -0.98 -1.54
N ASN A 169 5.61 -1.10 -2.24
CA ASN A 169 6.93 -1.34 -1.65
C ASN A 169 7.80 -0.07 -1.49
N LEU A 170 7.40 1.09 -2.04
CA LEU A 170 8.09 2.35 -1.80
C LEU A 170 8.04 2.75 -0.32
N ASN A 171 9.14 3.28 0.20
CA ASN A 171 9.21 3.82 1.55
C ASN A 171 8.85 5.30 1.56
N ILE A 172 7.59 5.59 1.33
CA ILE A 172 7.02 6.94 1.23
C ILE A 172 5.88 7.10 2.26
N GLN A 173 5.44 8.33 2.46
CA GLN A 173 4.35 8.64 3.38
C GLN A 173 3.02 8.01 2.92
N ILE A 174 2.14 7.73 3.88
CA ILE A 174 0.83 7.11 3.61
C ILE A 174 0.02 7.93 2.61
N PHE A 175 -0.01 9.27 2.74
CA PHE A 175 -0.73 10.13 1.80
C PHE A 175 -0.15 10.05 0.37
N GLU A 176 1.18 9.89 0.21
CA GLU A 176 1.81 9.71 -1.10
C GLU A 176 1.44 8.35 -1.72
N LYS A 177 1.36 7.29 -0.90
CA LYS A 177 0.84 5.98 -1.36
C LYS A 177 -0.63 6.06 -1.76
N GLN A 178 -1.43 6.76 -0.98
CA GLN A 178 -2.84 6.97 -1.29
C GLN A 178 -3.01 7.75 -2.61
N GLU A 179 -2.22 8.79 -2.82
CA GLU A 179 -2.19 9.52 -4.09
C GLU A 179 -1.91 8.59 -5.28
N LEU A 180 -0.94 7.68 -5.17
CA LEU A 180 -0.67 6.69 -6.21
C LEU A 180 -1.85 5.75 -6.47
N LEU A 181 -2.57 5.36 -5.42
CA LEU A 181 -3.78 4.54 -5.57
C LEU A 181 -4.89 5.30 -6.29
N GLU A 182 -5.01 6.61 -6.09
CA GLU A 182 -6.05 7.47 -6.66
C GLU A 182 -5.80 7.85 -8.13
N ILE A 183 -4.55 7.82 -8.60
CA ILE A 183 -4.22 8.15 -9.99
C ILE A 183 -4.71 7.02 -10.92
N ILE A 184 -5.77 7.29 -11.67
CA ILE A 184 -6.42 6.33 -12.58
C ILE A 184 -5.65 6.22 -13.90
N ASP A 185 -5.09 7.32 -14.39
CA ASP A 185 -4.26 7.37 -15.60
C ASP A 185 -2.94 6.65 -15.35
N LEU A 186 -2.73 5.50 -16.03
CA LEU A 186 -1.56 4.66 -15.81
C LEU A 186 -0.26 5.38 -16.16
N LYS A 187 -0.23 6.19 -17.22
CA LYS A 187 0.96 6.95 -17.60
C LYS A 187 1.34 7.94 -16.50
N LYS A 188 0.38 8.73 -16.02
CA LYS A 188 0.59 9.70 -14.94
C LYS A 188 1.04 9.01 -13.65
N ARG A 189 0.49 7.84 -13.35
CA ARG A 189 0.90 7.06 -12.16
C ARG A 189 2.34 6.57 -12.29
N LEU A 190 2.76 6.06 -13.44
CA LEU A 190 4.15 5.65 -13.69
C LEU A 190 5.11 6.84 -13.62
N GLU A 191 4.73 7.99 -14.15
CA GLU A 191 5.50 9.24 -14.04
C GLU A 191 5.65 9.71 -12.58
N LYS A 192 4.58 9.62 -11.79
CA LYS A 192 4.62 9.93 -10.35
C LYS A 192 5.52 8.95 -9.59
N ILE A 193 5.43 7.65 -9.85
CA ILE A 193 6.32 6.63 -9.28
C ILE A 193 7.78 6.96 -9.61
N HIS A 194 8.08 7.32 -10.86
CA HIS A 194 9.40 7.72 -11.26
C HIS A 194 9.93 8.89 -10.43
N SER A 195 9.13 9.94 -10.28
CA SER A 195 9.50 11.11 -9.47
C SER A 195 9.77 10.74 -8.01
N LEU A 196 8.97 9.86 -7.42
CA LEU A 196 9.15 9.40 -6.03
C LEU A 196 10.41 8.55 -5.87
N ILE A 197 10.72 7.67 -6.82
CA ILE A 197 11.97 6.89 -6.81
C ILE A 197 13.18 7.81 -6.89
N GLU A 198 13.17 8.79 -7.78
CA GLU A 198 14.28 9.76 -7.93
C GLU A 198 14.48 10.58 -6.63
N LYS A 199 13.40 11.05 -6.03
CA LYS A 199 13.43 11.77 -4.75
C LYS A 199 14.06 10.91 -3.65
N GLU A 200 13.59 9.67 -3.46
CA GLU A 200 14.09 8.77 -2.42
C GLU A 200 15.55 8.39 -2.68
N THR A 201 15.92 8.10 -3.92
CA THR A 201 17.30 7.79 -4.33
C THR A 201 18.25 8.96 -4.01
N SER A 202 17.82 10.19 -4.29
CA SER A 202 18.61 11.39 -4.00
C SER A 202 18.83 11.57 -2.50
N VAL A 203 17.79 11.42 -1.68
CA VAL A 203 17.89 11.51 -0.23
C VAL A 203 18.87 10.49 0.34
N LEU A 204 18.73 9.22 -0.05
CA LEU A 204 19.62 8.13 0.42
C LEU A 204 21.06 8.32 -0.02
N THR A 205 21.29 8.84 -1.23
CA THR A 205 22.64 9.12 -1.74
C THR A 205 23.32 10.22 -0.92
N VAL A 206 22.59 11.28 -0.57
CA VAL A 206 23.10 12.37 0.29
C VAL A 206 23.38 11.86 1.71
N GLU A 207 22.47 11.09 2.30
CA GLU A 207 22.67 10.50 3.64
C GLU A 207 23.92 9.61 3.68
N LYS A 208 24.12 8.77 2.65
CA LYS A 208 25.30 7.91 2.54
C LYS A 208 26.60 8.73 2.49
N LYS A 209 26.61 9.82 1.72
CA LYS A 209 27.77 10.72 1.64
C LYS A 209 28.06 11.39 2.99
N ILE A 210 27.03 11.85 3.71
CA ILE A 210 27.19 12.48 5.02
C ILE A 210 27.75 11.49 6.02
N ARG A 211 27.19 10.26 6.10
CA ARG A 211 27.72 9.20 7.00
C ARG A 211 29.18 8.86 6.68
N GLY A 212 29.56 8.77 5.42
CA GLY A 212 30.94 8.55 5.00
C GLY A 212 31.87 9.65 5.47
N ARG A 213 31.49 10.92 5.33
CA ARG A 213 32.27 12.07 5.80
C ARG A 213 32.42 12.08 7.32
N VAL A 214 31.35 11.82 8.07
CA VAL A 214 31.37 11.75 9.54
C VAL A 214 32.31 10.64 10.00
N LYS A 215 32.22 9.45 9.40
CA LYS A 215 33.11 8.32 9.70
C LYS A 215 34.58 8.68 9.49
N ASN A 216 34.90 9.25 8.32
CA ASN A 216 36.28 9.66 7.99
C ASN A 216 36.81 10.73 8.95
N GLN A 217 35.97 11.69 9.36
CA GLN A 217 36.33 12.71 10.33
C GLN A 217 36.61 12.10 11.71
N MET A 218 35.77 11.18 12.16
CA MET A 218 35.96 10.48 13.43
C MET A 218 37.27 9.67 13.44
N GLU A 219 37.52 8.92 12.36
CA GLU A 219 38.76 8.14 12.21
C GLU A 219 40.01 9.06 12.22
N LYS A 220 39.94 10.20 11.57
CA LYS A 220 41.01 11.20 11.56
C LYS A 220 41.25 11.76 12.98
N THR A 221 40.20 12.17 13.67
CA THR A 221 40.29 12.69 15.03
C THR A 221 40.86 11.65 16.00
N GLN A 222 40.45 10.39 15.90
CA GLN A 222 41.01 9.30 16.70
C GLN A 222 42.53 9.11 16.46
N ARG A 223 42.96 9.14 15.19
CA ARG A 223 44.41 9.03 14.88
C ARG A 223 45.18 10.21 15.43
N GLU A 224 44.67 11.43 15.37
CA GLU A 224 45.32 12.62 15.93
C GLU A 224 45.37 12.57 17.46
N TYR A 225 44.43 11.91 18.12
CA TYR A 225 44.43 11.74 19.58
C TYR A 225 45.43 10.72 20.09
N TYR A 226 45.79 9.71 19.28
CA TYR A 226 46.77 8.68 19.64
C TYR A 226 48.22 8.98 19.18
N LEU A 227 48.45 10.09 18.54
CA LEU A 227 49.75 10.61 18.17
C LEU A 227 50.19 11.66 19.18
#